data_9fe0519997f6ce3443d7e5d1d1ec9b1b
#
_entry.id   9fe0519997f6ce3443d7e5d1d1ec9b1b
#
_cell.length_a   1.000
_cell.length_b   1.000
_cell.length_c   1.000
_cell.angle_alpha   90.00
_cell.angle_beta   90.00
_cell.angle_gamma   90.00
#
_symmetry.space_group_name_H-M   'P 1'
#
loop_
_entity.id
_entity.type
_entity.pdbx_description
1 polymer ?
#
loop_
_entity_poly.entity_id
_entity_poly.type
_entity_poly.pdbx_seq_one_letter_code
_entity_poly.pdbx_strand_id
1 'polypeptide(L)'
;MAEGWGRIQLEVVTPERLVVSVEVDEISAPGALGYFDVLPGHAPFLTTVGVGEVGYRIGSQWEYLAITWGYAEVLPNKVTILTETAVMAEEIDLERAERAKRRAEERLHEWSTTAADIDFERASIALQRALLRLQVGQKRGRPVAPRRPEVRERPPE
;
A
#
# COMPACT_ATOMS: atom_id res chain seq x y z
N MET A 1 8.08 -26.28 21.64
CA MET A 1 6.79 -25.95 21.02
C MET A 1 6.80 -24.48 20.65
N ALA A 2 6.66 -24.17 19.40
CA ALA A 2 6.42 -22.78 19.02
C ALA A 2 5.03 -22.42 19.58
N GLU A 3 5.00 -21.59 20.59
CA GLU A 3 3.78 -20.89 20.95
C GLU A 3 3.36 -20.16 19.69
N GLY A 4 2.24 -20.59 19.09
CA GLY A 4 1.75 -20.00 17.87
C GLY A 4 1.50 -18.52 18.14
N TRP A 5 2.28 -17.67 17.53
CA TRP A 5 2.01 -16.24 17.50
C TRP A 5 0.59 -16.09 16.98
N GLY A 6 -0.28 -15.45 17.78
CA GLY A 6 -1.66 -15.20 17.40
C GLY A 6 -1.76 -14.32 16.15
N ARG A 7 -2.88 -13.66 15.97
CA ARG A 7 -3.05 -12.67 14.91
C ARG A 7 -2.29 -11.38 15.24
N ILE A 8 -2.09 -10.57 14.20
CA ILE A 8 -1.48 -9.25 14.30
C ILE A 8 -2.60 -8.20 14.37
N GLN A 9 -2.55 -7.32 15.37
CA GLN A 9 -3.40 -6.14 15.37
C GLN A 9 -2.87 -5.13 14.35
N LEU A 10 -3.58 -4.91 13.24
CA LEU A 10 -3.28 -3.89 12.26
C LEU A 10 -4.05 -2.61 12.57
N GLU A 11 -3.34 -1.49 12.63
CA GLU A 11 -3.91 -0.15 12.67
C GLU A 11 -3.35 0.69 11.52
N VAL A 12 -4.23 1.28 10.73
CA VAL A 12 -3.86 2.27 9.71
C VAL A 12 -4.52 3.60 10.07
N VAL A 13 -3.70 4.59 10.32
CA VAL A 13 -4.11 5.89 10.87
C VAL A 13 -3.68 7.02 9.93
N THR A 14 -4.60 7.94 9.69
CA THR A 14 -4.34 9.22 9.02
C THR A 14 -4.55 10.37 10.00
N PRO A 15 -4.12 11.60 9.67
CA PRO A 15 -4.42 12.77 10.51
C PRO A 15 -5.91 12.99 10.77
N GLU A 16 -6.77 12.49 9.89
CA GLU A 16 -8.22 12.71 9.97
C GLU A 16 -8.95 11.60 10.72
N ARG A 17 -8.51 10.34 10.59
CA ARG A 17 -9.22 9.19 11.16
C ARG A 17 -8.37 7.93 11.29
N LEU A 18 -8.83 7.04 12.15
CA LEU A 18 -8.44 5.63 12.14
C LEU A 18 -9.17 4.94 10.98
N VAL A 19 -8.43 4.49 9.97
CA VAL A 19 -8.99 3.89 8.74
C VAL A 19 -9.22 2.40 8.91
N VAL A 20 -8.24 1.70 9.49
CA VAL A 20 -8.29 0.25 9.74
C VAL A 20 -7.88 -0.02 11.19
N SER A 21 -8.64 -0.88 11.86
CA SER A 21 -8.26 -1.46 13.16
C SER A 21 -8.84 -2.87 13.22
N VAL A 22 -8.01 -3.87 12.93
CA VAL A 22 -8.47 -5.25 12.79
C VAL A 22 -7.35 -6.24 13.08
N GLU A 23 -7.70 -7.42 13.57
CA GLU A 23 -6.77 -8.55 13.71
C GLU A 23 -6.63 -9.30 12.38
N VAL A 24 -5.39 -9.45 11.91
CA VAL A 24 -5.06 -10.02 10.61
C VAL A 24 -4.06 -11.16 10.73
N ASP A 25 -3.99 -11.99 9.70
CA ASP A 25 -3.05 -13.11 9.62
C ASP A 25 -1.75 -12.73 8.88
N GLU A 26 -1.79 -11.72 8.04
CA GLU A 26 -0.67 -11.28 7.22
C GLU A 26 -0.89 -9.85 6.71
N ILE A 27 0.20 -9.09 6.57
CA ILE A 27 0.20 -7.73 6.03
C ILE A 27 1.30 -7.60 5.00
N SER A 28 1.02 -6.93 3.88
CA SER A 28 2.00 -6.50 2.89
C SER A 28 1.95 -4.99 2.74
N ALA A 29 3.10 -4.31 2.80
CA ALA A 29 3.17 -2.85 2.77
C ALA A 29 4.36 -2.31 1.97
N PRO A 30 4.25 -1.10 1.38
CA PRO A 30 5.30 -0.49 0.55
C PRO A 30 6.32 0.25 1.42
N GLY A 31 7.42 -0.41 1.77
CA GLY A 31 8.53 0.19 2.52
C GLY A 31 9.50 0.99 1.64
N ALA A 32 10.44 1.68 2.27
CA ALA A 32 11.46 2.50 1.60
C ALA A 32 12.37 1.70 0.65
N LEU A 33 12.65 0.44 0.98
CA LEU A 33 13.50 -0.46 0.19
C LEU A 33 12.71 -1.47 -0.65
N GLY A 34 11.41 -1.30 -0.75
CA GLY A 34 10.51 -2.19 -1.44
C GLY A 34 9.41 -2.74 -0.54
N TYR A 35 8.53 -3.55 -1.12
CA TYR A 35 7.47 -4.20 -0.35
C TYR A 35 8.04 -5.17 0.68
N PHE A 36 7.42 -5.18 1.84
CA PHE A 36 7.72 -6.13 2.92
C PHE A 36 6.44 -6.78 3.42
N ASP A 37 6.57 -8.02 3.86
CA ASP A 37 5.45 -8.81 4.40
C ASP A 37 5.67 -9.06 5.89
N VAL A 38 4.59 -8.98 6.65
CA VAL A 38 4.58 -9.19 8.10
C VAL A 38 3.67 -10.36 8.44
N LEU A 39 4.24 -11.34 9.09
CA LEU A 39 3.54 -12.47 9.71
C LEU A 39 3.62 -12.34 11.24
N PRO A 40 2.72 -13.00 12.00
CA PRO A 40 2.79 -13.02 13.46
C PRO A 40 4.17 -13.42 13.97
N GLY A 41 4.69 -12.69 14.96
CA GLY A 41 6.03 -12.91 15.49
C GLY A 41 7.16 -12.22 14.73
N HIS A 42 6.86 -11.39 13.75
CA HIS A 42 7.87 -10.61 13.02
C HIS A 42 8.73 -9.78 13.97
N ALA A 43 10.04 -9.72 13.71
CA ALA A 43 10.96 -8.92 14.49
C ALA A 43 10.56 -7.43 14.50
N PRO A 44 10.79 -6.69 15.59
CA PRO A 44 10.54 -5.26 15.63
C PRO A 44 11.24 -4.54 14.49
N PHE A 45 10.49 -3.67 13.79
CA PHE A 45 10.95 -2.98 12.60
C PHE A 45 10.25 -1.63 12.46
N LEU A 46 11.01 -0.60 12.09
CA LEU A 46 10.47 0.73 11.79
C LEU A 46 10.97 1.18 10.43
N THR A 47 10.08 1.57 9.56
CA THR A 47 10.42 2.04 8.21
C THR A 47 9.50 3.16 7.76
N THR A 48 9.95 3.93 6.77
CA THR A 48 9.06 4.81 6.02
C THR A 48 8.25 3.98 5.02
N VAL A 49 7.03 4.42 4.75
CA VAL A 49 6.18 3.89 3.69
C VAL A 49 5.97 4.94 2.61
N GLY A 50 5.89 4.50 1.37
CA GLY A 50 5.69 5.35 0.21
C GLY A 50 4.27 5.27 -0.35
N VAL A 51 4.08 5.88 -1.52
CA VAL A 51 2.85 5.73 -2.30
C VAL A 51 2.76 4.28 -2.80
N GLY A 52 1.76 3.56 -2.33
CA GLY A 52 1.62 2.15 -2.66
C GLY A 52 0.40 1.50 -2.04
N GLU A 53 0.27 0.22 -2.31
CA GLU A 53 -0.82 -0.61 -1.82
C GLU A 53 -0.44 -1.28 -0.51
N VAL A 54 -1.30 -1.18 0.49
CA VAL A 54 -1.26 -2.07 1.65
C VAL A 54 -2.29 -3.16 1.45
N GLY A 55 -1.87 -4.42 1.56
CA GLY A 55 -2.74 -5.58 1.60
C GLY A 55 -2.71 -6.23 2.98
N TYR A 56 -3.84 -6.74 3.45
CA TYR A 56 -3.89 -7.58 4.63
C TYR A 56 -4.85 -8.75 4.45
N ARG A 57 -4.56 -9.85 5.10
CA ARG A 57 -5.31 -11.09 4.97
C ARG A 57 -5.97 -11.49 6.29
N ILE A 58 -7.24 -11.88 6.18
CA ILE A 58 -8.01 -12.50 7.27
C ILE A 58 -8.55 -13.84 6.74
N GLY A 59 -8.05 -14.95 7.28
CA GLY A 59 -8.36 -16.26 6.74
C GLY A 59 -7.85 -16.41 5.31
N SER A 60 -8.76 -16.61 4.36
CA SER A 60 -8.47 -16.69 2.93
C SER A 60 -8.74 -15.39 2.16
N GLN A 61 -9.25 -14.35 2.83
CA GLN A 61 -9.67 -13.11 2.20
C GLN A 61 -8.58 -12.04 2.32
N TRP A 62 -8.27 -11.40 1.20
CA TRP A 62 -7.41 -10.23 1.14
C TRP A 62 -8.22 -8.96 0.98
N GLU A 63 -7.85 -7.95 1.77
CA GLU A 63 -8.35 -6.58 1.68
C GLU A 63 -7.21 -5.65 1.30
N TYR A 64 -7.54 -4.58 0.59
CA TYR A 64 -6.54 -3.67 0.04
C TYR A 64 -6.90 -2.21 0.28
N LEU A 65 -5.87 -1.40 0.50
CA LEU A 65 -6.00 0.05 0.57
C LEU A 65 -4.83 0.73 -0.13
N ALA A 66 -5.11 1.91 -0.69
CA ALA A 66 -4.09 2.79 -1.25
C ALA A 66 -3.62 3.74 -0.16
N ILE A 67 -2.30 3.80 0.08
CA ILE A 67 -1.70 4.74 1.01
C ILE A 67 -0.73 5.69 0.31
N THR A 68 -0.40 6.78 0.96
CA THR A 68 0.68 7.67 0.58
C THR A 68 1.83 7.59 1.58
N TRP A 69 2.63 8.65 1.69
CA TRP A 69 3.81 8.66 2.57
C TRP A 69 3.46 8.55 4.05
N GLY A 70 4.37 7.99 4.80
CA GLY A 70 4.27 7.88 6.24
C GLY A 70 5.30 6.92 6.83
N TYR A 71 4.91 6.28 7.93
CA TYR A 71 5.76 5.35 8.69
C TYR A 71 4.99 4.08 9.03
N ALA A 72 5.70 2.97 9.09
CA ALA A 72 5.19 1.71 9.61
C ALA A 72 6.06 1.26 10.79
N GLU A 73 5.43 1.04 11.93
CA GLU A 73 6.01 0.37 13.08
C GLU A 73 5.49 -1.07 13.13
N VAL A 74 6.41 -2.00 13.11
CA VAL A 74 6.12 -3.44 13.16
C VAL A 74 6.61 -3.99 14.50
N LEU A 75 5.71 -4.62 15.23
CA LEU A 75 5.97 -5.39 16.45
C LEU A 75 5.47 -6.83 16.25
N PRO A 76 5.87 -7.80 17.10
CA PRO A 76 5.50 -9.20 16.90
C PRO A 76 3.99 -9.48 16.81
N ASN A 77 3.16 -8.66 17.47
CA ASN A 77 1.71 -8.81 17.53
C ASN A 77 0.92 -7.57 17.11
N LYS A 78 1.61 -6.52 16.65
CA LYS A 78 0.97 -5.26 16.24
C LYS A 78 1.74 -4.58 15.12
N VAL A 79 1.01 -4.07 14.14
CA VAL A 79 1.53 -3.19 13.09
C VAL A 79 0.73 -1.90 13.08
N THR A 80 1.42 -0.79 13.15
CA THR A 80 0.82 0.55 13.05
C THR A 80 1.37 1.25 11.83
N ILE A 81 0.51 1.65 10.91
CA ILE A 81 0.85 2.44 9.74
C ILE A 81 0.27 3.84 9.91
N LEU A 82 1.14 4.83 10.04
CA LEU A 82 0.79 6.24 10.08
C LEU A 82 1.04 6.81 8.69
N THR A 83 0.03 7.27 8.01
CA THR A 83 0.13 7.74 6.63
C THR A 83 -0.66 9.03 6.42
N GLU A 84 -0.23 9.84 5.47
CA GLU A 84 -0.90 11.10 5.12
C GLU A 84 -2.31 10.84 4.56
N THR A 85 -2.47 9.83 3.71
CA THR A 85 -3.77 9.40 3.19
C THR A 85 -3.87 7.88 3.11
N ALA A 86 -5.06 7.36 3.41
CA ALA A 86 -5.39 5.95 3.23
C ALA A 86 -6.85 5.82 2.74
N VAL A 87 -7.06 5.05 1.68
CA VAL A 87 -8.37 4.83 1.08
C VAL A 87 -8.56 3.34 0.81
N MET A 88 -9.61 2.76 1.40
CA MET A 88 -9.96 1.35 1.15
C MET A 88 -10.37 1.13 -0.30
N ALA A 89 -10.11 -0.06 -0.83
CA ALA A 89 -10.48 -0.40 -2.21
C ALA A 89 -11.95 -0.14 -2.52
N GLU A 90 -12.84 -0.44 -1.58
CA GLU A 90 -14.28 -0.21 -1.73
C GLU A 90 -14.68 1.27 -1.76
N GLU A 91 -13.90 2.14 -1.12
CA GLU A 91 -14.15 3.58 -1.06
C GLU A 91 -13.63 4.32 -2.30
N ILE A 92 -12.82 3.66 -3.15
CA ILE A 92 -12.23 4.30 -4.33
C ILE A 92 -13.28 4.51 -5.42
N ASP A 93 -13.48 5.76 -5.81
CA ASP A 93 -14.23 6.15 -7.00
C ASP A 93 -13.35 6.02 -8.24
N LEU A 94 -13.57 4.95 -9.02
CA LEU A 94 -12.78 4.64 -10.21
C LEU A 94 -12.92 5.70 -11.31
N GLU A 95 -14.09 6.28 -11.50
CA GLU A 95 -14.30 7.35 -12.49
C GLU A 95 -13.53 8.62 -12.11
N ARG A 96 -13.55 8.97 -10.83
CA ARG A 96 -12.77 10.09 -10.31
C ARG A 96 -11.27 9.85 -10.46
N ALA A 97 -10.81 8.63 -10.20
CA ALA A 97 -9.41 8.24 -10.38
C ALA A 97 -8.98 8.31 -11.85
N GLU A 98 -9.83 7.86 -12.78
CA GLU A 98 -9.57 7.95 -14.21
C GLU A 98 -9.50 9.42 -14.69
N ARG A 99 -10.41 10.27 -14.24
CA ARG A 99 -10.36 11.72 -14.53
C ARG A 99 -9.10 12.37 -13.98
N ALA A 100 -8.66 11.97 -12.78
CA ALA A 100 -7.42 12.48 -12.18
C ALA A 100 -6.19 12.05 -12.97
N LYS A 101 -6.15 10.79 -13.44
CA LYS A 101 -5.11 10.27 -14.31
C LYS A 101 -4.99 11.11 -15.59
N ARG A 102 -6.09 11.30 -16.33
CA ARG A 102 -6.11 12.10 -17.58
C ARG A 102 -5.58 13.51 -17.36
N ARG A 103 -6.05 14.20 -16.32
CA ARG A 103 -5.56 15.56 -16.00
C ARG A 103 -4.05 15.60 -15.70
N ALA A 104 -3.53 14.57 -15.04
CA ALA A 104 -2.10 14.50 -14.76
C ALA A 104 -1.28 14.20 -16.03
N GLU A 105 -1.76 13.33 -16.91
CA GLU A 105 -1.16 13.03 -18.21
C GLU A 105 -1.14 14.27 -19.11
N GLU A 106 -2.25 15.02 -19.19
CA GLU A 106 -2.34 16.29 -19.94
C GLU A 106 -1.31 17.29 -19.45
N ARG A 107 -1.19 17.50 -18.13
CA ARG A 107 -0.20 18.41 -17.54
C ARG A 107 1.24 17.99 -17.82
N LEU A 108 1.53 16.69 -17.78
CA LEU A 108 2.84 16.16 -18.12
C LEU A 108 3.16 16.34 -19.61
N HIS A 109 2.16 16.25 -20.47
CA HIS A 109 2.31 16.51 -21.91
C HIS A 109 2.56 18.00 -22.19
N GLU A 110 1.80 18.90 -21.57
CA GLU A 110 1.99 20.35 -21.69
C GLU A 110 3.37 20.80 -21.19
N TRP A 111 3.88 20.18 -20.11
CA TRP A 111 5.22 20.48 -19.60
C TRP A 111 6.32 20.16 -20.64
N SER A 112 6.18 19.11 -21.43
CA SER A 112 7.14 18.75 -22.47
C SER A 112 7.27 19.81 -23.55
N THR A 113 6.29 20.73 -23.63
CA THR A 113 6.24 21.82 -24.62
C THR A 113 6.55 23.22 -24.03
N THR A 114 6.45 23.40 -22.72
CA THR A 114 6.62 24.71 -22.03
C THR A 114 7.38 24.54 -20.72
N ALA A 115 8.69 24.57 -20.74
CA ALA A 115 9.61 24.37 -19.61
C ALA A 115 9.24 25.12 -18.30
N ALA A 116 8.33 24.57 -17.50
CA ALA A 116 8.03 25.02 -16.14
C ALA A 116 8.32 23.87 -15.15
N ASP A 117 9.50 23.88 -14.53
CA ASP A 117 10.02 22.81 -13.65
C ASP A 117 9.11 22.46 -12.44
N ILE A 118 8.29 23.40 -11.98
CA ILE A 118 7.49 23.24 -10.76
C ILE A 118 6.28 22.31 -10.96
N ASP A 119 5.76 22.22 -12.17
CA ASP A 119 4.54 21.45 -12.44
C ASP A 119 4.80 19.97 -12.76
N PHE A 120 6.02 19.61 -13.15
CA PHE A 120 6.37 18.22 -13.50
C PHE A 120 6.28 17.28 -12.30
N GLU A 121 6.92 17.63 -11.20
CA GLU A 121 6.94 16.80 -9.99
C GLU A 121 5.52 16.63 -9.43
N ARG A 122 4.75 17.70 -9.35
CA ARG A 122 3.35 17.65 -8.89
C ARG A 122 2.46 16.82 -9.80
N ALA A 123 2.62 16.93 -11.11
CA ALA A 123 1.86 16.17 -12.08
C ALA A 123 2.26 14.68 -12.05
N SER A 124 3.54 14.39 -11.88
CA SER A 124 4.07 13.03 -11.74
C SER A 124 3.51 12.32 -10.49
N ILE A 125 3.51 13.01 -9.35
CA ILE A 125 2.95 12.51 -8.09
C ILE A 125 1.42 12.31 -8.23
N ALA A 126 0.73 13.24 -8.86
CA ALA A 126 -0.72 13.14 -9.10
C ALA A 126 -1.06 11.94 -10.00
N LEU A 127 -0.25 11.68 -11.03
CA LEU A 127 -0.39 10.51 -11.89
C LEU A 127 -0.16 9.21 -11.11
N GLN A 128 0.91 9.15 -10.33
CA GLN A 128 1.22 7.98 -9.50
C GLN A 128 0.08 7.63 -8.53
N ARG A 129 -0.48 8.63 -7.85
CA ARG A 129 -1.63 8.45 -6.95
C ARG A 129 -2.89 7.97 -7.69
N ALA A 130 -3.14 8.51 -8.88
CA ALA A 130 -4.29 8.13 -9.70
C ALA A 130 -4.18 6.68 -10.20
N LEU A 131 -3.00 6.29 -10.71
CA LEU A 131 -2.72 4.91 -11.13
C LEU A 131 -2.85 3.92 -9.97
N LEU A 132 -2.32 4.25 -8.80
CA LEU A 132 -2.47 3.43 -7.60
C LEU A 132 -3.94 3.23 -7.22
N ARG A 133 -4.74 4.30 -7.22
CA ARG A 133 -6.18 4.20 -6.92
C ARG A 133 -6.93 3.34 -7.92
N LEU A 134 -6.60 3.43 -9.20
CA LEU A 134 -7.18 2.56 -10.23
C LEU A 134 -6.81 1.10 -9.97
N GLN A 135 -5.54 0.82 -9.71
CA GLN A 135 -5.06 -0.52 -9.41
C GLN A 135 -5.74 -1.13 -8.18
N VAL A 136 -5.78 -0.39 -7.08
CA VAL A 136 -6.37 -0.85 -5.81
C VAL A 136 -7.90 -0.98 -5.94
N GLY A 137 -8.56 0.02 -6.53
CA GLY A 137 -10.01 0.01 -6.70
C GLY A 137 -10.53 -1.14 -7.59
N GLN A 138 -9.71 -1.66 -8.49
CA GLN A 138 -10.05 -2.83 -9.30
C GLN A 138 -10.00 -4.16 -8.52
N LYS A 139 -9.40 -4.17 -7.34
CA LYS A 139 -9.28 -5.37 -6.49
C LYS A 139 -10.49 -5.61 -5.59
N ARG A 140 -11.54 -4.78 -5.69
CA ARG A 140 -12.79 -4.97 -4.94
C ARG A 140 -13.33 -6.38 -5.11
N GLY A 141 -13.54 -7.07 -3.99
CA GLY A 141 -14.22 -8.38 -3.97
C GLY A 141 -13.52 -9.52 -4.72
N ARG A 142 -12.27 -9.36 -5.12
CA ARG A 142 -11.48 -10.45 -5.68
C ARG A 142 -10.65 -11.11 -4.58
N PRO A 143 -10.86 -12.41 -4.29
CA PRO A 143 -9.86 -13.19 -3.56
C PRO A 143 -8.62 -13.27 -4.45
N VAL A 144 -7.59 -12.49 -4.12
CA VAL A 144 -6.29 -12.61 -4.81
C VAL A 144 -5.50 -13.70 -4.12
N ALA A 145 -5.09 -14.71 -4.90
CA ALA A 145 -4.17 -15.71 -4.42
C ALA A 145 -2.89 -15.03 -3.91
N PRO A 146 -2.35 -15.46 -2.75
CA PRO A 146 -1.12 -14.88 -2.22
C PRO A 146 -0.02 -15.02 -3.26
N ARG A 147 0.73 -13.95 -3.50
CA ARG A 147 1.99 -14.04 -4.24
C ARG A 147 2.89 -14.97 -3.45
N ARG A 148 3.08 -16.20 -3.93
CA ARG A 148 4.15 -17.03 -3.41
C ARG A 148 5.45 -16.28 -3.63
N PRO A 149 6.30 -16.10 -2.60
CA PRO A 149 7.64 -15.61 -2.83
C PRO A 149 8.29 -16.61 -3.80
N GLU A 150 8.84 -16.11 -4.91
CA GLU A 150 9.70 -16.90 -5.75
C GLU A 150 10.87 -17.37 -4.87
N VAL A 151 10.86 -18.63 -4.53
CA VAL A 151 12.00 -19.29 -3.90
C VAL A 151 13.10 -19.25 -4.96
N ARG A 152 14.03 -18.31 -4.85
CA ARG A 152 15.27 -18.36 -5.61
C ARG A 152 15.97 -19.64 -5.19
N GLU A 153 15.91 -20.67 -6.04
CA GLU A 153 16.74 -21.83 -5.89
C GLU A 153 18.19 -21.37 -5.83
N ARG A 154 18.89 -21.72 -4.75
CA ARG A 154 20.31 -21.51 -4.69
C ARG A 154 20.94 -22.33 -5.82
N PRO A 155 21.85 -21.77 -6.60
CA PRO A 155 22.60 -22.58 -7.55
C PRO A 155 23.33 -23.69 -6.80
N PRO A 156 23.42 -24.90 -7.36
CA PRO A 156 24.18 -25.98 -6.76
C PRO A 156 25.65 -25.57 -6.63
N GLU A 157 26.27 -25.88 -5.49
CA GLU A 157 27.71 -25.70 -5.26
C GLU A 157 28.54 -26.53 -6.23
#